data_312add4d60aac7f1920fdf3ff9ed6c62
#
_entry.id   312add4d60aac7f1920fdf3ff9ed6c62
#
_cell.length_a   1.000
_cell.length_b   1.000
_cell.length_c   1.000
_cell.angle_alpha   90.00
_cell.angle_beta   90.00
_cell.angle_gamma   90.00
#
_symmetry.space_group_name_H-M   'P 1'
#
loop_
_entity.id
_entity.type
_entity.pdbx_description
1 polymer ?
#
loop_
_entity_poly.entity_id
_entity_poly.type
_entity_poly.pdbx_seq_one_letter_code
_entity_poly.pdbx_strand_id
1 'polypeptide(L)'
;MSSKQAILEIQKTFNINPIYARNVFEQANKNDLINDVARIINDKPKPFVKWVGGKRQLLEQFKEMDLYPPDGFDPIKGRYFEPFVGGGAVFFDLLPEKAFLSDLNNELVTTYNTIKNNVEELIISLKKHKKDKEYFLKIRFLNPKDLDDISVASRFIYLNRTCFNGMYRVNRQGIFNVPFGRNKNPLICDINNLRKVSRALKGVEIKNQDYKEVLKKAKSGDFIYFDPPYYPVSKTASFTSYTSEGFFDKEQIELRNTFKELSDKGCFVMLSNSDAPFINKIYSEIKGVRITKIKAGRAINSDASKRGKITEVLITNY
;
A
#
# COMPACT_ATOMS: atom_id res chain seq x y z
N MET A 1 12.53 34.80 7.67
CA MET A 1 12.98 33.53 7.06
C MET A 1 12.41 33.46 5.64
N SER A 2 13.22 33.13 4.63
CA SER A 2 12.67 32.93 3.28
C SER A 2 11.81 31.65 3.23
N SER A 3 10.81 31.60 2.33
CA SER A 3 9.97 30.41 2.16
C SER A 3 10.80 29.13 1.91
N LYS A 4 11.92 29.26 1.19
CA LYS A 4 12.85 28.16 0.92
C LYS A 4 13.54 27.64 2.20
N GLN A 5 13.95 28.56 3.09
CA GLN A 5 14.56 28.19 4.37
C GLN A 5 13.55 27.54 5.31
N ALA A 6 12.31 28.07 5.37
CA ALA A 6 11.24 27.51 6.19
C ALA A 6 10.86 26.08 5.72
N ILE A 7 10.76 25.84 4.43
CA ILE A 7 10.49 24.50 3.87
C ILE A 7 11.62 23.52 4.22
N LEU A 8 12.88 23.95 4.13
CA LEU A 8 14.04 23.13 4.48
C LEU A 8 14.06 22.77 5.98
N GLU A 9 13.69 23.73 6.82
CA GLU A 9 13.61 23.50 8.28
C GLU A 9 12.48 22.55 8.65
N ILE A 10 11.29 22.69 8.03
CA ILE A 10 10.18 21.76 8.17
C ILE A 10 10.60 20.35 7.73
N GLN A 11 11.28 20.24 6.59
CA GLN A 11 11.78 18.98 6.07
C GLN A 11 12.71 18.28 7.09
N LYS A 12 13.67 19.01 7.66
CA LYS A 12 14.63 18.48 8.63
C LYS A 12 13.97 18.13 9.97
N THR A 13 13.15 19.06 10.50
CA THR A 13 12.52 18.91 11.82
C THR A 13 11.56 17.74 11.90
N PHE A 14 10.79 17.49 10.81
CA PHE A 14 9.75 16.49 10.78
C PHE A 14 10.12 15.25 9.94
N ASN A 15 11.36 15.19 9.45
CA ASN A 15 11.86 14.09 8.59
C ASN A 15 10.87 13.71 7.47
N ILE A 16 10.41 14.71 6.72
CA ILE A 16 9.44 14.54 5.63
C ILE A 16 10.09 14.94 4.30
N ASN A 17 9.57 14.39 3.20
CA ASN A 17 10.10 14.71 1.87
C ASN A 17 9.91 16.20 1.53
N PRO A 18 10.74 16.77 0.63
CA PRO A 18 10.74 18.21 0.30
C PRO A 18 9.39 18.74 -0.17
N ILE A 19 8.59 17.91 -0.79
CA ILE A 19 7.30 18.28 -1.39
C ILE A 19 6.23 18.34 -0.35
N TYR A 20 6.16 17.29 0.46
CA TYR A 20 5.23 17.29 1.57
C TYR A 20 5.55 18.46 2.50
N ALA A 21 6.84 18.77 2.73
CA ALA A 21 7.27 19.95 3.46
C ALA A 21 6.77 21.25 2.81
N ARG A 22 6.82 21.35 1.48
CA ARG A 22 6.31 22.50 0.73
C ARG A 22 4.79 22.62 0.81
N ASN A 23 4.06 21.51 0.56
CA ASN A 23 2.61 21.48 0.65
C ASN A 23 2.12 21.84 2.05
N VAL A 24 2.80 21.35 3.07
CA VAL A 24 2.53 21.64 4.47
C VAL A 24 2.79 23.13 4.76
N PHE A 25 3.90 23.68 4.27
CA PHE A 25 4.22 25.11 4.41
C PHE A 25 3.19 26.02 3.73
N GLU A 26 2.70 25.63 2.54
CA GLU A 26 1.68 26.39 1.81
C GLU A 26 0.31 26.35 2.51
N GLN A 27 0.01 25.27 3.26
CA GLN A 27 -1.25 25.11 3.99
C GLN A 27 -1.20 25.65 5.43
N ALA A 28 -0.01 25.79 6.00
CA ALA A 28 0.15 26.21 7.38
C ALA A 28 -0.07 27.72 7.56
N ASN A 29 -0.66 28.10 8.70
CA ASN A 29 -0.77 29.50 9.09
C ASN A 29 0.61 30.04 9.46
N LYS A 30 1.04 31.13 8.78
CA LYS A 30 2.37 31.71 8.97
C LYS A 30 2.61 32.25 10.39
N ASN A 31 1.55 32.51 11.16
CA ASN A 31 1.65 33.03 12.54
C ASN A 31 1.89 31.93 13.59
N ASP A 32 1.62 30.64 13.24
CA ASP A 32 1.85 29.48 14.11
C ASP A 32 2.38 28.29 13.30
N LEU A 33 3.42 28.54 12.51
CA LEU A 33 3.92 27.62 11.50
C LEU A 33 4.24 26.22 12.05
N ILE A 34 4.91 26.14 13.20
CA ILE A 34 5.38 24.86 13.77
C ILE A 34 4.20 23.98 14.21
N ASN A 35 3.23 24.56 14.93
CA ASN A 35 2.08 23.81 15.41
C ASN A 35 1.13 23.42 14.28
N ASP A 36 0.92 24.29 13.30
CA ASP A 36 0.12 23.97 12.12
C ASP A 36 0.80 22.93 11.24
N VAL A 37 2.11 22.99 11.07
CA VAL A 37 2.90 21.96 10.38
C VAL A 37 2.78 20.61 11.08
N ALA A 38 2.98 20.56 12.39
CA ALA A 38 2.83 19.32 13.16
C ALA A 38 1.41 18.74 13.03
N ARG A 39 0.38 19.60 13.05
CA ARG A 39 -1.02 19.20 12.87
C ARG A 39 -1.25 18.62 11.46
N ILE A 40 -0.77 19.28 10.41
CA ILE A 40 -0.94 18.84 9.02
C ILE A 40 -0.20 17.51 8.77
N ILE A 41 1.01 17.36 9.31
CA ILE A 41 1.80 16.12 9.19
C ILE A 41 1.10 14.96 9.91
N ASN A 42 0.56 15.19 11.11
CA ASN A 42 -0.22 14.19 11.83
C ASN A 42 -1.55 13.89 11.14
N ASP A 43 -1.98 14.74 10.20
CA ASP A 43 -3.22 14.62 9.44
C ASP A 43 -3.06 13.88 8.09
N LYS A 44 -1.92 13.23 7.84
CA LYS A 44 -1.72 12.38 6.64
C LYS A 44 -2.82 11.33 6.50
N PRO A 45 -3.27 11.04 5.26
CA PRO A 45 -4.13 9.90 5.00
C PRO A 45 -3.43 8.60 5.38
N LYS A 46 -4.21 7.62 5.81
CA LYS A 46 -3.73 6.29 6.21
C LYS A 46 -4.45 5.23 5.39
N PRO A 47 -3.86 4.04 5.20
CA PRO A 47 -4.56 2.91 4.60
C PRO A 47 -5.97 2.75 5.20
N PHE A 48 -6.99 2.76 4.35
CA PHE A 48 -8.40 2.66 4.78
C PHE A 48 -8.83 1.22 5.09
N VAL A 49 -8.01 0.23 4.70
CA VAL A 49 -8.17 -1.19 5.03
C VAL A 49 -6.94 -1.72 5.75
N LYS A 50 -7.12 -2.80 6.49
CA LYS A 50 -6.00 -3.63 6.95
C LYS A 50 -5.58 -4.52 5.79
N TRP A 51 -4.30 -4.52 5.46
CA TRP A 51 -3.76 -5.34 4.39
C TRP A 51 -2.59 -6.17 4.92
N VAL A 52 -2.60 -7.46 4.60
CA VAL A 52 -1.52 -8.35 5.04
C VAL A 52 -0.24 -7.97 4.32
N GLY A 53 0.87 -7.92 5.04
CA GLY A 53 2.14 -7.42 4.48
C GLY A 53 2.24 -5.89 4.38
N GLY A 54 1.27 -5.14 4.94
CA GLY A 54 1.27 -3.68 4.87
C GLY A 54 2.56 -3.06 5.41
N LYS A 55 3.22 -2.23 4.62
CA LYS A 55 4.59 -1.71 4.83
C LYS A 55 4.71 -0.56 5.82
N ARG A 56 3.59 -0.09 6.40
CA ARG A 56 3.59 1.09 7.26
C ARG A 56 4.62 1.04 8.40
N GLN A 57 4.85 -0.15 8.99
CA GLN A 57 5.83 -0.33 10.07
C GLN A 57 7.28 -0.36 9.57
N LEU A 58 7.49 -0.55 8.26
CA LEU A 58 8.82 -0.63 7.66
C LEU A 58 9.28 0.70 7.05
N LEU A 59 8.34 1.63 6.79
CA LEU A 59 8.65 2.90 6.13
C LEU A 59 9.70 3.72 6.88
N GLU A 60 9.64 3.76 8.21
CA GLU A 60 10.65 4.45 9.01
C GLU A 60 12.03 3.81 8.85
N GLN A 61 12.12 2.45 8.85
CA GLN A 61 13.39 1.77 8.60
C GLN A 61 13.91 2.07 7.18
N PHE A 62 13.04 2.13 6.17
CA PHE A 62 13.45 2.47 4.81
C PHE A 62 14.06 3.87 4.73
N LYS A 63 13.50 4.83 5.47
CA LYS A 63 14.00 6.21 5.56
C LYS A 63 15.32 6.29 6.36
N GLU A 64 15.39 5.62 7.52
CA GLU A 64 16.60 5.58 8.36
C GLU A 64 17.81 4.94 7.65
N MET A 65 17.55 4.09 6.67
CA MET A 65 18.59 3.42 5.86
C MET A 65 18.86 4.14 4.52
N ASP A 66 18.28 5.33 4.30
CA ASP A 66 18.38 6.10 3.06
C ASP A 66 17.98 5.31 1.80
N LEU A 67 16.99 4.42 1.97
CA LEU A 67 16.49 3.57 0.87
C LEU A 67 15.20 4.09 0.24
N TYR A 68 14.55 5.10 0.88
CA TYR A 68 13.25 5.60 0.45
C TYR A 68 12.99 7.02 0.96
N PRO A 69 12.49 7.93 0.12
CA PRO A 69 12.40 7.80 -1.35
C PRO A 69 13.78 7.75 -2.00
N PRO A 70 13.91 7.30 -3.28
CA PRO A 70 15.19 7.29 -3.96
C PRO A 70 15.81 8.68 -4.07
N ASP A 71 17.12 8.78 -3.85
CA ASP A 71 17.86 10.01 -4.15
C ASP A 71 17.72 10.37 -5.63
N GLY A 72 17.42 11.66 -5.89
CA GLY A 72 17.18 12.17 -7.26
C GLY A 72 15.77 11.94 -7.80
N PHE A 73 14.90 11.21 -7.10
CA PHE A 73 13.47 11.19 -7.44
C PHE A 73 12.80 12.48 -6.97
N ASP A 74 12.20 13.22 -7.90
CA ASP A 74 11.38 14.39 -7.59
C ASP A 74 9.88 14.02 -7.64
N PRO A 75 9.21 13.83 -6.50
CA PRO A 75 7.81 13.43 -6.46
C PRO A 75 6.82 14.48 -7.04
N ILE A 76 7.23 15.73 -7.31
CA ILE A 76 6.41 16.74 -8.04
C ILE A 76 6.47 16.49 -9.56
N LYS A 77 7.69 16.26 -10.08
CA LYS A 77 7.92 16.16 -11.52
C LYS A 77 7.88 14.71 -11.99
N GLY A 78 8.44 13.79 -11.19
CA GLY A 78 8.48 12.37 -11.43
C GLY A 78 7.10 11.73 -11.26
N ARG A 79 6.95 10.54 -11.79
CA ARG A 79 5.73 9.74 -11.66
C ARG A 79 6.01 8.55 -10.76
N TYR A 80 5.03 8.23 -9.93
CA TYR A 80 5.08 7.10 -9.03
C TYR A 80 4.17 5.97 -9.51
N PHE A 81 4.64 4.73 -9.43
CA PHE A 81 3.88 3.55 -9.80
C PHE A 81 3.89 2.53 -8.64
N GLU A 82 2.72 2.02 -8.28
CA GLU A 82 2.53 0.95 -7.27
C GLU A 82 1.61 -0.13 -7.84
N PRO A 83 2.16 -1.10 -8.62
CA PRO A 83 1.37 -2.12 -9.32
C PRO A 83 0.78 -3.22 -8.44
N PHE A 84 1.19 -3.29 -7.17
CA PHE A 84 0.62 -4.15 -6.13
C PHE A 84 0.19 -3.26 -4.96
N VAL A 85 -0.78 -2.36 -5.21
CA VAL A 85 -1.08 -1.28 -4.25
C VAL A 85 -1.58 -1.78 -2.90
N GLY A 86 -2.35 -2.87 -2.85
CA GLY A 86 -2.88 -3.39 -1.60
C GLY A 86 -3.49 -2.29 -0.73
N GLY A 87 -2.94 -2.08 0.48
CA GLY A 87 -3.35 -1.00 1.38
C GLY A 87 -2.80 0.39 1.03
N GLY A 88 -1.87 0.53 0.08
CA GLY A 88 -1.29 1.80 -0.38
C GLY A 88 -0.39 2.49 0.65
N ALA A 89 0.30 1.72 1.49
CA ALA A 89 1.08 2.30 2.59
C ALA A 89 2.20 3.23 2.09
N VAL A 90 2.89 2.86 1.01
CA VAL A 90 3.97 3.66 0.42
C VAL A 90 3.38 4.88 -0.30
N PHE A 91 2.32 4.72 -1.08
CA PHE A 91 1.62 5.83 -1.72
C PHE A 91 1.15 6.89 -0.71
N PHE A 92 0.48 6.48 0.39
CA PHE A 92 -0.01 7.42 1.41
C PHE A 92 1.10 8.04 2.26
N ASP A 93 2.29 7.47 2.28
CA ASP A 93 3.45 8.12 2.90
C ASP A 93 4.12 9.10 1.94
N LEU A 94 4.32 8.72 0.69
CA LEU A 94 4.99 9.53 -0.34
C LEU A 94 4.15 10.71 -0.81
N LEU A 95 2.85 10.51 -1.02
CA LEU A 95 1.89 11.48 -1.57
C LEU A 95 2.40 12.18 -2.85
N PRO A 96 2.74 11.44 -3.91
CA PRO A 96 3.25 12.01 -5.14
C PRO A 96 2.13 12.74 -5.91
N GLU A 97 2.46 13.80 -6.66
CA GLU A 97 1.47 14.52 -7.47
C GLU A 97 0.90 13.67 -8.61
N LYS A 98 1.75 12.82 -9.20
CA LYS A 98 1.38 11.93 -10.30
C LYS A 98 1.60 10.48 -9.90
N ALA A 99 0.53 9.74 -9.71
CA ALA A 99 0.61 8.34 -9.34
C ALA A 99 -0.26 7.45 -10.23
N PHE A 100 0.22 6.21 -10.41
CA PHE A 100 -0.44 5.13 -11.10
C PHE A 100 -0.48 3.93 -10.15
N LEU A 101 -1.67 3.64 -9.63
CA LEU A 101 -1.88 2.54 -8.70
C LEU A 101 -2.61 1.41 -9.42
N SER A 102 -2.23 0.18 -9.17
CA SER A 102 -2.99 -0.96 -9.68
C SER A 102 -2.93 -2.18 -8.75
N ASP A 103 -3.88 -3.05 -8.91
CA ASP A 103 -3.97 -4.33 -8.22
C ASP A 103 -4.83 -5.29 -9.07
N LEU A 104 -4.61 -6.59 -8.94
CA LEU A 104 -5.46 -7.61 -9.55
C LEU A 104 -6.78 -7.81 -8.81
N ASN A 105 -6.90 -7.33 -7.58
CA ASN A 105 -8.12 -7.41 -6.79
C ASN A 105 -9.11 -6.32 -7.24
N ASN A 106 -10.10 -6.72 -8.03
CA ASN A 106 -11.11 -5.80 -8.56
C ASN A 106 -11.94 -5.11 -7.47
N GLU A 107 -12.34 -5.82 -6.39
CA GLU A 107 -13.09 -5.21 -5.28
C GLU A 107 -12.26 -4.11 -4.58
N LEU A 108 -10.95 -4.33 -4.43
CA LEU A 108 -10.03 -3.33 -3.87
C LEU A 108 -9.95 -2.10 -4.78
N VAL A 109 -9.74 -2.31 -6.09
CA VAL A 109 -9.65 -1.22 -7.08
C VAL A 109 -10.96 -0.43 -7.17
N THR A 110 -12.10 -1.11 -7.20
CA THR A 110 -13.43 -0.47 -7.11
C THR A 110 -13.54 0.36 -5.84
N THR A 111 -13.06 -0.16 -4.70
CA THR A 111 -13.09 0.57 -3.44
C THR A 111 -12.24 1.85 -3.47
N TYR A 112 -11.03 1.78 -4.03
CA TYR A 112 -10.19 2.97 -4.25
C TYR A 112 -10.89 4.02 -5.12
N ASN A 113 -11.47 3.59 -6.25
CA ASN A 113 -12.18 4.49 -7.18
C ASN A 113 -13.45 5.08 -6.55
N THR A 114 -14.17 4.31 -5.75
CA THR A 114 -15.34 4.81 -5.00
C THR A 114 -14.95 5.84 -3.95
N ILE A 115 -13.87 5.61 -3.18
CA ILE A 115 -13.37 6.61 -2.23
C ILE A 115 -12.93 7.89 -2.97
N LYS A 116 -12.29 7.74 -4.14
CA LYS A 116 -11.84 8.88 -4.95
C LYS A 116 -13.01 9.72 -5.45
N ASN A 117 -14.07 9.10 -5.95
CA ASN A 117 -15.13 9.77 -6.71
C ASN A 117 -16.43 10.00 -5.92
N ASN A 118 -16.77 9.12 -4.96
CA ASN A 118 -18.07 9.05 -4.29
C ASN A 118 -17.94 8.86 -2.76
N VAL A 119 -17.01 9.57 -2.12
CA VAL A 119 -16.66 9.34 -0.71
C VAL A 119 -17.83 9.59 0.24
N GLU A 120 -18.68 10.58 -0.03
CA GLU A 120 -19.80 10.91 0.90
C GLU A 120 -20.90 9.84 0.81
N GLU A 121 -21.24 9.36 -0.37
CA GLU A 121 -22.19 8.26 -0.57
C GLU A 121 -21.66 6.97 0.07
N LEU A 122 -20.37 6.70 -0.05
CA LEU A 122 -19.73 5.57 0.62
C LEU A 122 -19.81 5.70 2.15
N ILE A 123 -19.59 6.90 2.72
CA ILE A 123 -19.72 7.17 4.15
C ILE A 123 -21.16 6.91 4.62
N ILE A 124 -22.16 7.35 3.85
CA ILE A 124 -23.58 7.11 4.15
C ILE A 124 -23.86 5.60 4.16
N SER A 125 -23.34 4.85 3.19
CA SER A 125 -23.49 3.40 3.12
C SER A 125 -22.80 2.70 4.29
N LEU A 126 -21.55 3.06 4.62
CA LEU A 126 -20.79 2.47 5.72
C LEU A 126 -21.43 2.68 7.09
N LYS A 127 -22.10 3.81 7.33
CA LYS A 127 -22.83 4.09 8.58
C LYS A 127 -24.01 3.15 8.84
N LYS A 128 -24.55 2.50 7.81
CA LYS A 128 -25.65 1.54 7.92
C LYS A 128 -25.22 0.18 8.46
N HIS A 129 -23.92 -0.14 8.38
CA HIS A 129 -23.40 -1.43 8.82
C HIS A 129 -23.40 -1.59 10.34
N LYS A 130 -23.69 -2.80 10.77
CA LYS A 130 -23.73 -3.19 12.19
C LYS A 130 -22.68 -4.25 12.48
N LYS A 131 -22.07 -4.20 13.66
CA LYS A 131 -21.22 -5.29 14.13
C LYS A 131 -22.07 -6.39 14.73
N ASP A 132 -22.57 -7.24 13.89
CA ASP A 132 -23.37 -8.40 14.24
C ASP A 132 -22.94 -9.61 13.39
N LYS A 133 -22.96 -10.82 13.96
CA LYS A 133 -22.47 -12.03 13.28
C LYS A 133 -23.40 -12.49 12.16
N GLU A 134 -24.70 -12.43 12.37
CA GLU A 134 -25.68 -12.84 11.34
C GLU A 134 -25.67 -11.84 10.20
N TYR A 135 -25.64 -10.54 10.54
CA TYR A 135 -25.50 -9.47 9.56
C TYR A 135 -24.20 -9.61 8.75
N PHE A 136 -23.06 -9.91 9.42
CA PHE A 136 -21.79 -10.18 8.74
C PHE A 136 -21.91 -11.33 7.75
N LEU A 137 -22.56 -12.43 8.12
CA LEU A 137 -22.74 -13.55 7.21
C LEU A 137 -23.60 -13.18 6.00
N LYS A 138 -24.69 -12.42 6.19
CA LYS A 138 -25.50 -11.89 5.08
C LYS A 138 -24.67 -11.05 4.11
N ILE A 139 -23.91 -10.08 4.62
CA ILE A 139 -23.04 -9.22 3.79
C ILE A 139 -21.92 -10.03 3.10
N ARG A 140 -21.36 -11.02 3.78
CA ARG A 140 -20.31 -11.89 3.22
C ARG A 140 -20.79 -12.68 2.02
N PHE A 141 -22.04 -13.17 2.04
CA PHE A 141 -22.59 -13.98 0.96
C PHE A 141 -23.12 -13.18 -0.24
N LEU A 142 -23.16 -11.86 -0.16
CA LEU A 142 -23.50 -11.04 -1.32
C LEU A 142 -22.44 -11.24 -2.41
N ASN A 143 -22.88 -11.47 -3.64
CA ASN A 143 -21.98 -11.55 -4.78
C ASN A 143 -21.59 -10.13 -5.24
N PRO A 144 -20.32 -9.76 -5.23
CA PRO A 144 -19.89 -8.41 -5.64
C PRO A 144 -20.29 -8.03 -7.08
N LYS A 145 -20.48 -9.02 -7.95
CA LYS A 145 -20.87 -8.79 -9.35
C LYS A 145 -22.29 -8.28 -9.53
N ASP A 146 -23.14 -8.48 -8.52
CA ASP A 146 -24.54 -8.08 -8.52
C ASP A 146 -24.76 -6.74 -7.81
N LEU A 147 -23.67 -6.08 -7.36
CA LEU A 147 -23.70 -4.85 -6.60
C LEU A 147 -23.19 -3.67 -7.43
N ASP A 148 -23.69 -2.47 -7.11
CA ASP A 148 -23.08 -1.23 -7.60
C ASP A 148 -21.74 -0.95 -6.87
N ASP A 149 -20.93 -0.05 -7.43
CA ASP A 149 -19.58 0.27 -6.93
C ASP A 149 -19.58 0.74 -5.47
N ILE A 150 -20.58 1.52 -5.04
CA ILE A 150 -20.69 2.00 -3.65
C ILE A 150 -20.96 0.82 -2.72
N SER A 151 -21.84 -0.09 -3.10
CA SER A 151 -22.17 -1.29 -2.36
C SER A 151 -21.01 -2.27 -2.29
N VAL A 152 -20.24 -2.44 -3.39
CA VAL A 152 -18.99 -3.22 -3.43
C VAL A 152 -17.98 -2.64 -2.44
N ALA A 153 -17.70 -1.34 -2.51
CA ALA A 153 -16.75 -0.66 -1.65
C ALA A 153 -17.15 -0.71 -0.17
N SER A 154 -18.42 -0.48 0.12
CA SER A 154 -18.99 -0.53 1.48
C SER A 154 -18.89 -1.94 2.07
N ARG A 155 -19.26 -2.97 1.29
CA ARG A 155 -19.10 -4.38 1.64
C ARG A 155 -17.63 -4.73 1.91
N PHE A 156 -16.72 -4.32 1.03
CA PHE A 156 -15.29 -4.62 1.13
C PHE A 156 -14.69 -4.05 2.42
N ILE A 157 -14.92 -2.75 2.69
CA ILE A 157 -14.42 -2.09 3.92
C ILE A 157 -15.06 -2.74 5.15
N TYR A 158 -16.37 -2.96 5.15
CA TYR A 158 -17.09 -3.59 6.26
C TYR A 158 -16.51 -4.97 6.59
N LEU A 159 -16.39 -5.85 5.61
CA LEU A 159 -15.85 -7.19 5.82
C LEU A 159 -14.40 -7.13 6.33
N ASN A 160 -13.56 -6.30 5.76
CA ASN A 160 -12.18 -6.13 6.21
C ASN A 160 -12.08 -5.64 7.67
N ARG A 161 -12.95 -4.70 8.08
CA ARG A 161 -12.95 -4.14 9.44
C ARG A 161 -13.54 -5.07 10.49
N THR A 162 -14.42 -5.99 10.09
CA THR A 162 -15.17 -6.86 11.02
C THR A 162 -14.76 -8.33 10.98
N CYS A 163 -13.98 -8.76 9.99
CA CYS A 163 -13.47 -10.13 9.92
C CYS A 163 -12.28 -10.38 10.86
N PHE A 164 -11.87 -11.65 10.96
CA PHE A 164 -10.73 -12.07 11.75
C PHE A 164 -9.43 -11.39 11.24
N ASN A 165 -8.77 -10.64 12.12
CA ASN A 165 -7.53 -9.90 11.88
C ASN A 165 -7.53 -8.90 10.71
N GLY A 166 -8.69 -8.59 10.12
CA GLY A 166 -8.77 -7.71 8.94
C GLY A 166 -8.14 -8.33 7.69
N MET A 167 -8.15 -9.65 7.58
CA MET A 167 -7.63 -10.36 6.43
C MET A 167 -8.60 -10.23 5.24
N TYR A 168 -8.05 -10.19 4.02
CA TYR A 168 -8.83 -10.44 2.82
C TYR A 168 -8.41 -11.80 2.25
N ARG A 169 -9.38 -12.68 2.05
CA ARG A 169 -9.16 -13.97 1.41
C ARG A 169 -10.45 -14.44 0.75
N VAL A 170 -10.31 -14.97 -0.45
CA VAL A 170 -11.41 -15.61 -1.19
C VAL A 170 -11.12 -17.11 -1.38
N ASN A 171 -12.16 -17.90 -1.57
CA ASN A 171 -12.04 -19.29 -2.00
C ASN A 171 -11.80 -19.36 -3.52
N ARG A 172 -11.68 -20.58 -4.07
CA ARG A 172 -11.48 -20.82 -5.53
C ARG A 172 -12.61 -20.25 -6.41
N GLN A 173 -13.79 -19.99 -5.83
CA GLN A 173 -14.94 -19.40 -6.53
C GLN A 173 -14.95 -17.86 -6.43
N GLY A 174 -13.93 -17.25 -5.84
CA GLY A 174 -13.86 -15.80 -5.61
C GLY A 174 -14.72 -15.28 -4.45
N ILE A 175 -15.29 -16.18 -3.63
CA ILE A 175 -16.16 -15.79 -2.51
C ILE A 175 -15.30 -15.52 -1.27
N PHE A 176 -15.53 -14.37 -0.62
CA PHE A 176 -14.86 -14.00 0.64
C PHE A 176 -15.11 -15.07 1.73
N ASN A 177 -14.05 -15.61 2.34
CA ASN A 177 -14.15 -16.76 3.25
C ASN A 177 -13.49 -16.57 4.62
N VAL A 178 -13.09 -15.34 4.99
CA VAL A 178 -12.57 -15.06 6.32
C VAL A 178 -13.71 -15.05 7.34
N PRO A 179 -13.54 -15.68 8.52
CA PRO A 179 -14.57 -15.71 9.55
C PRO A 179 -14.77 -14.34 10.23
N PHE A 180 -15.88 -14.19 10.93
CA PHE A 180 -16.17 -13.01 11.76
C PHE A 180 -15.11 -12.81 12.85
N GLY A 181 -14.68 -11.58 13.04
CA GLY A 181 -13.61 -11.21 13.96
C GLY A 181 -14.08 -10.99 15.40
N ARG A 182 -13.13 -11.03 16.34
CA ARG A 182 -13.37 -10.87 17.78
C ARG A 182 -13.29 -9.41 18.27
N ASN A 183 -12.89 -8.44 17.39
CA ASN A 183 -12.79 -7.03 17.79
C ASN A 183 -14.14 -6.52 18.30
N LYS A 184 -14.21 -6.04 19.54
CA LYS A 184 -15.48 -5.58 20.16
C LYS A 184 -16.02 -4.29 19.52
N ASN A 185 -15.14 -3.37 19.17
CA ASN A 185 -15.49 -2.05 18.61
C ASN A 185 -14.67 -1.75 17.34
N PRO A 186 -14.97 -2.40 16.19
CA PRO A 186 -14.29 -2.12 14.95
C PRO A 186 -14.68 -0.72 14.43
N LEU A 187 -13.69 0.09 14.08
CA LEU A 187 -13.95 1.35 13.38
C LEU A 187 -14.29 1.03 11.91
N ILE A 188 -15.60 0.80 11.65
CA ILE A 188 -16.08 0.44 10.30
C ILE A 188 -15.97 1.65 9.37
N CYS A 189 -16.40 2.83 9.82
CA CYS A 189 -16.43 4.06 9.04
C CYS A 189 -15.52 5.12 9.68
N ASP A 190 -14.30 5.24 9.19
CA ASP A 190 -13.36 6.33 9.56
C ASP A 190 -13.58 7.51 8.62
N ILE A 191 -14.59 8.34 8.93
CA ILE A 191 -15.04 9.45 8.09
C ILE A 191 -13.88 10.39 7.75
N ASN A 192 -13.11 10.78 8.77
CA ASN A 192 -12.04 11.75 8.60
C ASN A 192 -10.95 11.19 7.68
N ASN A 193 -10.55 9.94 7.89
CA ASN A 193 -9.53 9.30 7.05
C ASN A 193 -10.04 9.05 5.63
N LEU A 194 -11.27 8.62 5.43
CA LEU A 194 -11.86 8.42 4.09
C LEU A 194 -11.84 9.71 3.26
N ARG A 195 -12.20 10.85 3.87
CA ARG A 195 -12.11 12.16 3.20
C ARG A 195 -10.67 12.57 2.88
N LYS A 196 -9.70 12.26 3.76
CA LYS A 196 -8.27 12.49 3.50
C LYS A 196 -7.78 11.63 2.35
N VAL A 197 -8.13 10.35 2.36
CA VAL A 197 -7.81 9.39 1.28
C VAL A 197 -8.41 9.88 -0.05
N SER A 198 -9.68 10.30 -0.06
CA SER A 198 -10.32 10.85 -1.26
C SER A 198 -9.56 12.04 -1.83
N ARG A 199 -9.11 12.98 -0.98
CA ARG A 199 -8.29 14.12 -1.42
C ARG A 199 -6.95 13.68 -1.99
N ALA A 200 -6.27 12.73 -1.34
CA ALA A 200 -4.98 12.22 -1.80
C ALA A 200 -5.07 11.47 -3.13
N LEU A 201 -6.21 10.88 -3.43
CA LEU A 201 -6.46 10.15 -4.68
C LEU A 201 -6.88 11.05 -5.85
N LYS A 202 -7.08 12.36 -5.65
CA LYS A 202 -7.38 13.28 -6.76
C LYS A 202 -6.24 13.26 -7.78
N GLY A 203 -6.58 13.08 -9.06
CA GLY A 203 -5.58 13.02 -10.15
C GLY A 203 -4.82 11.69 -10.27
N VAL A 204 -4.94 10.79 -9.29
CA VAL A 204 -4.29 9.46 -9.34
C VAL A 204 -5.03 8.55 -10.31
N GLU A 205 -4.30 7.85 -11.18
CA GLU A 205 -4.86 6.80 -12.03
C GLU A 205 -4.88 5.47 -11.26
N ILE A 206 -6.05 4.82 -11.18
CA ILE A 206 -6.21 3.57 -10.41
C ILE A 206 -6.88 2.53 -11.30
N LYS A 207 -6.22 1.39 -11.55
CA LYS A 207 -6.70 0.37 -12.50
C LYS A 207 -6.61 -1.05 -11.96
N ASN A 208 -7.60 -1.86 -12.32
CA ASN A 208 -7.53 -3.31 -12.19
C ASN A 208 -6.78 -3.87 -13.40
N GLN A 209 -5.49 -4.17 -13.21
CA GLN A 209 -4.61 -4.63 -14.28
C GLN A 209 -3.39 -5.37 -13.73
N ASP A 210 -2.74 -6.14 -14.60
CA ASP A 210 -1.48 -6.82 -14.31
C ASP A 210 -0.34 -5.83 -14.09
N TYR A 211 0.60 -6.18 -13.20
CA TYR A 211 1.76 -5.34 -12.87
C TYR A 211 2.65 -5.05 -14.09
N LYS A 212 2.68 -5.91 -15.10
CA LYS A 212 3.48 -5.74 -16.33
C LYS A 212 3.05 -4.52 -17.16
N GLU A 213 1.81 -4.03 -16.96
CA GLU A 213 1.34 -2.83 -17.65
C GLU A 213 2.17 -1.57 -17.32
N VAL A 214 2.92 -1.59 -16.20
CA VAL A 214 3.88 -0.53 -15.87
C VAL A 214 4.94 -0.34 -16.95
N LEU A 215 5.37 -1.43 -17.62
CA LEU A 215 6.38 -1.39 -18.68
C LEU A 215 5.97 -0.51 -19.87
N LYS A 216 4.66 -0.42 -20.17
CA LYS A 216 4.14 0.39 -21.27
C LYS A 216 4.14 1.89 -20.96
N LYS A 217 4.11 2.24 -19.67
CA LYS A 217 3.94 3.64 -19.23
C LYS A 217 5.19 4.24 -18.62
N ALA A 218 6.00 3.45 -17.92
CA ALA A 218 7.16 3.93 -17.17
C ALA A 218 8.27 4.45 -18.09
N LYS A 219 8.89 5.55 -17.68
CA LYS A 219 9.97 6.26 -18.37
C LYS A 219 11.13 6.53 -17.39
N SER A 220 12.29 6.85 -17.92
CA SER A 220 13.45 7.24 -17.11
C SER A 220 13.08 8.32 -16.08
N GLY A 221 13.57 8.15 -14.85
CA GLY A 221 13.30 9.03 -13.72
C GLY A 221 11.99 8.74 -12.96
N ASP A 222 11.14 7.83 -13.43
CA ASP A 222 9.96 7.38 -12.66
C ASP A 222 10.37 6.50 -11.49
N PHE A 223 9.57 6.50 -10.42
CA PHE A 223 9.76 5.61 -9.28
C PHE A 223 8.69 4.53 -9.25
N ILE A 224 9.12 3.27 -9.24
CA ILE A 224 8.26 2.10 -9.19
C ILE A 224 8.50 1.33 -7.90
N TYR A 225 7.42 1.04 -7.16
CA TYR A 225 7.46 0.19 -5.99
C TYR A 225 6.64 -1.09 -6.22
N PHE A 226 7.28 -2.24 -6.03
CA PHE A 226 6.66 -3.56 -6.09
C PHE A 226 6.55 -4.17 -4.69
N ASP A 227 5.34 -4.57 -4.30
CA ASP A 227 5.05 -5.36 -3.10
C ASP A 227 4.25 -6.62 -3.48
N PRO A 228 4.88 -7.55 -4.22
CA PRO A 228 4.22 -8.75 -4.72
C PRO A 228 3.86 -9.72 -3.59
N PRO A 229 3.05 -10.75 -3.85
CA PRO A 229 2.98 -11.90 -2.96
C PRO A 229 4.38 -12.48 -2.74
N TYR A 230 4.77 -12.62 -1.47
CA TYR A 230 6.12 -13.02 -1.08
C TYR A 230 6.39 -14.48 -1.39
N TYR A 231 7.60 -14.75 -1.84
CA TYR A 231 8.08 -16.10 -2.01
C TYR A 231 8.11 -16.83 -0.64
N PRO A 232 7.61 -18.09 -0.55
CA PRO A 232 7.58 -18.82 0.72
C PRO A 232 8.98 -19.18 1.20
N VAL A 233 9.32 -18.84 2.44
CA VAL A 233 10.61 -19.21 3.07
C VAL A 233 10.69 -20.66 3.53
N SER A 234 9.56 -21.39 3.54
CA SER A 234 9.51 -22.82 3.86
C SER A 234 8.35 -23.51 3.12
N LYS A 235 8.46 -24.83 2.91
CA LYS A 235 7.42 -25.63 2.25
C LYS A 235 6.06 -25.55 2.97
N THR A 236 6.03 -25.32 4.27
CA THR A 236 4.80 -25.16 5.06
C THR A 236 4.20 -23.75 4.95
N ALA A 237 4.95 -22.76 4.48
CA ALA A 237 4.46 -21.40 4.28
C ALA A 237 3.70 -21.23 2.94
N SER A 238 3.75 -22.19 2.04
CA SER A 238 3.09 -22.13 0.73
C SER A 238 1.55 -22.16 0.78
N PHE A 239 0.95 -22.54 1.93
CA PHE A 239 -0.51 -22.59 2.11
C PHE A 239 -1.18 -21.21 2.32
N THR A 240 -0.44 -20.11 2.32
CA THR A 240 -0.96 -18.75 2.57
C THR A 240 -1.09 -17.91 1.31
N SER A 241 -1.03 -18.50 0.11
CA SER A 241 -1.17 -17.75 -1.15
C SER A 241 -2.57 -17.11 -1.25
N TYR A 242 -2.60 -15.79 -1.45
CA TYR A 242 -3.82 -14.98 -1.55
C TYR A 242 -4.50 -15.04 -2.93
N THR A 243 -3.87 -15.67 -3.90
CA THR A 243 -4.39 -15.86 -5.26
C THR A 243 -4.60 -17.35 -5.53
N SER A 244 -5.63 -17.68 -6.28
CA SER A 244 -5.97 -19.05 -6.67
C SER A 244 -4.87 -19.74 -7.50
N GLU A 245 -4.00 -18.96 -8.16
CA GLU A 245 -2.94 -19.45 -9.05
C GLU A 245 -1.52 -19.32 -8.46
N GLY A 246 -1.36 -18.78 -7.23
CA GLY A 246 -0.05 -18.65 -6.57
C GLY A 246 0.88 -17.65 -7.26
N PHE A 247 1.95 -17.24 -6.57
CA PHE A 247 3.01 -16.37 -7.10
C PHE A 247 4.35 -17.04 -6.76
N PHE A 248 4.72 -18.04 -7.59
CA PHE A 248 5.85 -18.94 -7.33
C PHE A 248 7.04 -18.63 -8.24
N ASP A 249 7.91 -19.60 -8.47
CA ASP A 249 9.18 -19.44 -9.19
C ASP A 249 9.03 -18.71 -10.52
N LYS A 250 8.04 -19.14 -11.33
CA LYS A 250 7.82 -18.56 -12.66
C LYS A 250 7.43 -17.08 -12.57
N GLU A 251 6.44 -16.76 -11.76
CA GLU A 251 5.95 -15.38 -11.57
C GLU A 251 7.01 -14.47 -10.94
N GLN A 252 7.82 -15.01 -10.02
CA GLN A 252 8.95 -14.27 -9.43
C GLN A 252 10.04 -13.99 -10.46
N ILE A 253 10.35 -14.93 -11.36
CA ILE A 253 11.31 -14.72 -12.47
C ILE A 253 10.75 -13.68 -13.46
N GLU A 254 9.46 -13.73 -13.79
CA GLU A 254 8.84 -12.74 -14.67
C GLU A 254 8.87 -11.33 -14.05
N LEU A 255 8.60 -11.22 -12.73
CA LEU A 255 8.71 -9.96 -12.01
C LEU A 255 10.15 -9.45 -11.96
N ARG A 256 11.11 -10.35 -11.74
CA ARG A 256 12.55 -10.00 -11.80
C ARG A 256 12.95 -9.46 -13.18
N ASN A 257 12.43 -10.04 -14.26
CA ASN A 257 12.70 -9.55 -15.61
C ASN A 257 12.05 -8.16 -15.83
N THR A 258 10.83 -7.95 -15.33
CA THR A 258 10.16 -6.64 -15.32
C THR A 258 10.97 -5.60 -14.54
N PHE A 259 11.48 -5.95 -13.36
CA PHE A 259 12.36 -5.10 -12.56
C PHE A 259 13.59 -4.70 -13.35
N LYS A 260 14.26 -5.68 -14.00
CA LYS A 260 15.46 -5.43 -14.81
C LYS A 260 15.16 -4.49 -15.98
N GLU A 261 14.08 -4.72 -16.73
CA GLU A 261 13.70 -3.89 -17.87
C GLU A 261 13.43 -2.43 -17.45
N LEU A 262 12.76 -2.22 -16.31
CA LEU A 262 12.53 -0.89 -15.75
C LEU A 262 13.84 -0.22 -15.31
N SER A 263 14.77 -1.00 -14.74
CA SER A 263 16.09 -0.52 -14.36
C SER A 263 16.90 -0.09 -15.61
N ASP A 264 16.85 -0.89 -16.66
CA ASP A 264 17.52 -0.58 -17.94
C ASP A 264 16.90 0.66 -18.62
N LYS A 265 15.62 0.95 -18.39
CA LYS A 265 14.95 2.21 -18.82
C LYS A 265 15.36 3.44 -18.01
N GLY A 266 16.15 3.30 -16.95
CA GLY A 266 16.55 4.39 -16.06
C GLY A 266 15.48 4.80 -15.05
N CYS A 267 14.57 3.88 -14.70
CA CYS A 267 13.62 4.08 -13.60
C CYS A 267 14.29 3.78 -12.26
N PHE A 268 13.82 4.42 -11.19
CA PHE A 268 14.10 3.99 -9.82
C PHE A 268 13.15 2.84 -9.48
N VAL A 269 13.67 1.68 -9.13
CA VAL A 269 12.86 0.51 -8.83
C VAL A 269 13.17 -0.01 -7.44
N MET A 270 12.13 -0.16 -6.63
CA MET A 270 12.17 -0.73 -5.28
C MET A 270 11.21 -1.91 -5.22
N LEU A 271 11.66 -3.01 -4.62
CA LEU A 271 10.85 -4.22 -4.47
C LEU A 271 11.05 -4.83 -3.10
N SER A 272 9.94 -5.17 -2.43
CA SER A 272 9.94 -5.93 -1.17
C SER A 272 9.70 -7.41 -1.43
N ASN A 273 10.40 -8.29 -0.70
CA ASN A 273 10.14 -9.74 -0.74
C ASN A 273 10.65 -10.44 0.55
N SER A 274 10.43 -11.74 0.65
CA SER A 274 11.02 -12.55 1.71
C SER A 274 12.54 -12.72 1.52
N ASP A 275 13.28 -12.91 2.62
CA ASP A 275 14.71 -13.26 2.59
C ASP A 275 14.89 -14.77 2.25
N ALA A 276 14.36 -15.18 1.10
CA ALA A 276 14.49 -16.54 0.60
C ALA A 276 15.73 -16.70 -0.28
N PRO A 277 16.48 -17.83 -0.22
CA PRO A 277 17.65 -18.06 -1.06
C PRO A 277 17.37 -17.90 -2.56
N PHE A 278 16.19 -18.33 -3.01
CA PHE A 278 15.75 -18.19 -4.39
C PHE A 278 15.64 -16.71 -4.81
N ILE A 279 14.99 -15.86 -4.00
CA ILE A 279 14.85 -14.42 -4.26
C ILE A 279 16.23 -13.75 -4.28
N ASN A 280 17.05 -14.00 -3.26
CA ASN A 280 18.41 -13.45 -3.21
C ASN A 280 19.22 -13.84 -4.45
N LYS A 281 19.14 -15.10 -4.89
CA LYS A 281 19.84 -15.58 -6.09
C LYS A 281 19.42 -14.83 -7.35
N ILE A 282 18.11 -14.81 -7.67
CA ILE A 282 17.65 -14.27 -8.96
C ILE A 282 17.87 -12.75 -9.09
N TYR A 283 17.85 -12.00 -7.98
CA TYR A 283 18.10 -10.55 -8.01
C TYR A 283 19.57 -10.19 -7.93
N SER A 284 20.43 -10.99 -7.28
CA SER A 284 21.88 -10.76 -7.25
C SER A 284 22.55 -10.88 -8.62
N GLU A 285 21.90 -11.54 -9.58
CA GLU A 285 22.35 -11.65 -10.97
C GLU A 285 22.19 -10.34 -11.78
N ILE A 286 21.45 -9.35 -11.26
CA ILE A 286 21.22 -8.07 -11.94
C ILE A 286 22.32 -7.09 -11.50
N LYS A 287 23.10 -6.58 -12.45
CA LYS A 287 24.16 -5.61 -12.18
C LYS A 287 23.59 -4.32 -11.58
N GLY A 288 24.20 -3.81 -10.52
CA GLY A 288 23.82 -2.57 -9.87
C GLY A 288 22.67 -2.68 -8.88
N VAL A 289 22.13 -3.88 -8.67
CA VAL A 289 21.08 -4.12 -7.66
C VAL A 289 21.68 -4.24 -6.26
N ARG A 290 21.02 -3.60 -5.30
CA ARG A 290 21.29 -3.73 -3.86
C ARG A 290 20.18 -4.56 -3.22
N ILE A 291 20.55 -5.54 -2.39
CA ILE A 291 19.63 -6.33 -1.57
C ILE A 291 19.89 -6.00 -0.10
N THR A 292 18.94 -5.34 0.54
CA THR A 292 19.07 -4.90 1.93
C THR A 292 18.13 -5.68 2.83
N LYS A 293 18.64 -6.25 3.93
CA LYS A 293 17.84 -7.00 4.90
C LYS A 293 17.13 -6.08 5.86
N ILE A 294 15.82 -6.26 6.00
CA ILE A 294 14.91 -5.45 6.83
C ILE A 294 14.30 -6.34 7.92
N LYS A 295 14.19 -5.82 9.13
CA LYS A 295 13.53 -6.53 10.24
C LYS A 295 12.05 -6.19 10.27
N ALA A 296 11.19 -7.12 9.86
CA ALA A 296 9.74 -6.98 9.87
C ALA A 296 9.11 -7.65 11.09
N GLY A 297 8.12 -7.02 11.70
CA GLY A 297 7.31 -7.61 12.77
C GLY A 297 6.17 -8.46 12.21
N ARG A 298 6.10 -9.75 12.52
CA ARG A 298 4.91 -10.57 12.23
C ARG A 298 3.80 -10.28 13.25
N ALA A 299 2.87 -9.39 12.91
CA ALA A 299 1.69 -9.14 13.73
C ALA A 299 0.61 -10.23 13.60
N ILE A 300 0.62 -11.03 12.52
CA ILE A 300 -0.41 -12.04 12.20
C ILE A 300 0.26 -13.41 12.09
N ASN A 301 0.12 -14.20 13.16
CA ASN A 301 0.34 -15.65 13.15
C ASN A 301 -0.74 -16.31 14.02
N SER A 302 -1.31 -17.44 13.57
CA SER A 302 -2.25 -18.24 14.34
C SER A 302 -1.62 -18.76 15.63
N ASP A 303 -0.32 -19.02 15.62
CA ASP A 303 0.50 -19.42 16.78
C ASP A 303 1.20 -18.19 17.36
N ALA A 304 0.82 -17.81 18.59
CA ALA A 304 1.37 -16.64 19.27
C ALA A 304 2.87 -16.77 19.56
N SER A 305 3.39 -18.00 19.75
CA SER A 305 4.80 -18.26 20.01
C SER A 305 5.69 -18.02 18.77
N LYS A 306 5.10 -18.02 17.59
CA LYS A 306 5.76 -17.74 16.30
C LYS A 306 5.60 -16.30 15.82
N ARG A 307 5.14 -15.38 16.71
CA ARG A 307 5.13 -13.95 16.47
C ARG A 307 6.51 -13.40 16.84
N GLY A 308 7.38 -13.29 15.86
CA GLY A 308 8.75 -12.75 16.02
C GLY A 308 9.13 -11.82 14.90
N LYS A 309 10.30 -11.21 15.01
CA LYS A 309 10.90 -10.47 13.90
C LYS A 309 11.31 -11.46 12.81
N ILE A 310 10.85 -11.24 11.61
CA ILE A 310 11.31 -11.96 10.41
C ILE A 310 12.18 -11.04 9.59
N THR A 311 13.10 -11.64 8.84
CA THR A 311 13.89 -10.89 7.87
C THR A 311 13.14 -10.86 6.54
N GLU A 312 12.93 -9.67 6.03
CA GLU A 312 12.49 -9.40 4.66
C GLU A 312 13.66 -8.78 3.90
N VAL A 313 13.58 -8.72 2.59
CA VAL A 313 14.55 -8.00 1.76
C VAL A 313 13.88 -6.85 1.04
N LEU A 314 14.60 -5.73 0.96
CA LEU A 314 14.31 -4.61 0.09
C LEU A 314 15.35 -4.60 -1.02
N ILE A 315 14.90 -4.67 -2.25
CA ILE A 315 15.72 -4.77 -3.45
C ILE A 315 15.58 -3.46 -4.21
N THR A 316 16.69 -2.79 -4.47
CA THR A 316 16.73 -1.50 -5.19
C THR A 316 17.79 -1.51 -6.28
N ASN A 317 17.62 -0.64 -7.30
CA ASN A 317 18.61 -0.44 -8.37
C ASN A 317 19.35 0.91 -8.27
N TYR A 318 19.31 1.54 -7.09
CA TYR A 318 19.93 2.84 -6.81
C TYR A 318 20.66 2.81 -5.47
#